data_71cfb794a4b8269981502e0b5bffbc59
#
_entry.id   71cfb794a4b8269981502e0b5bffbc59
#
_cell.length_a   1.000
_cell.length_b   1.000
_cell.length_c   1.000
_cell.angle_alpha   90.00
_cell.angle_beta   90.00
_cell.angle_gamma   90.00
#
_symmetry.space_group_name_H-M   'P 1'
#
loop_
_entity.id
_entity.type
_entity.pdbx_description
1 polymer ?
#
loop_
_entity_poly.entity_id
_entity_poly.type
_entity_poly.pdbx_seq_one_letter_code
_entity_poly.pdbx_strand_id
1 'polypeptide(L)'
;MRLTVPGTARTAAAVTAAVLALAACSSIDTPSGGGQSSPADNRSAKMGGTFVVALSDEPDPLDPTTARTLVGRSVFTSICEKLYDIDAKLEIVPQLAASMPQTSADGKTVTIKLRTGVKFADGTPMDANAVKTSLDRDLTLPTSARKSDLASVASVSVSDPSTVVLKLNAPYAPLVAQLADRAGMVMSPAALKSEGTKFGAHPVCVGPFKFSNRVAQDHIDVVKDPNYYDASHVYLDKVTYKIIADSTTRFNNLRSGDVQVLDAVAPTDVDALEADSNLRLLSSESLGYQGITINLGNANGVGKPASTLPANLNSKMATDPRVRQAFELSLDREAINRVVFQGKFTPACGPISPASPFSSDAAQACPKHDPAAAKTLLQQAGVQTPFKINMIIANAPVNVRLGQAIQAQAKEGGFDVRLVPTEFASALDQTDAGDYQMFQVGWSGRVDPDGNISNFLNTEGSQNNNGYSNSTVDSLLAKSRATTDMATRADLFGQVITQLHKDLPIIYLYRQKNFTGIARSVVGVQMYGDGLMRFAHAGFAA
;
A
#
# COMPACT_ATOMS: atom_id res chain seq x y z
N MET A 1 71.02 34.39 -46.85
CA MET A 1 70.96 35.68 -47.54
C MET A 1 69.70 36.36 -47.01
N ARG A 2 69.77 37.11 -45.94
CA ARG A 2 69.63 38.58 -45.84
C ARG A 2 68.57 39.11 -46.85
N LEU A 3 67.49 39.83 -46.47
CA LEU A 3 67.30 41.05 -45.70
C LEU A 3 65.78 41.32 -45.63
N THR A 4 65.25 41.75 -44.58
CA THR A 4 64.96 43.02 -43.90
C THR A 4 63.58 43.56 -44.09
N VAL A 5 63.04 43.93 -42.97
CA VAL A 5 61.84 44.70 -42.60
C VAL A 5 61.94 46.17 -43.14
N PRO A 6 60.93 46.98 -43.35
CA PRO A 6 60.15 47.62 -42.31
C PRO A 6 58.64 47.83 -42.67
N GLY A 7 57.66 48.00 -41.82
CA GLY A 7 57.45 48.95 -40.71
C GLY A 7 56.42 50.02 -41.06
N THR A 8 55.51 50.25 -40.13
CA THR A 8 54.67 51.41 -39.78
C THR A 8 53.17 51.18 -39.99
N ALA A 9 52.39 51.20 -38.98
CA ALA A 9 51.89 52.17 -38.03
C ALA A 9 50.39 52.44 -38.22
N ARG A 10 49.68 52.22 -37.12
CA ARG A 10 48.50 52.91 -36.59
C ARG A 10 47.20 52.99 -37.38
N THR A 11 46.09 52.41 -36.89
CA THR A 11 45.04 53.21 -36.23
C THR A 11 44.07 52.27 -35.50
N ALA A 12 43.62 52.69 -34.33
CA ALA A 12 42.70 52.03 -33.42
C ALA A 12 41.26 52.14 -33.92
N ALA A 13 40.53 51.03 -33.83
CA ALA A 13 39.06 51.06 -33.73
C ALA A 13 38.60 49.97 -32.76
N ALA A 14 38.05 50.39 -31.64
CA ALA A 14 37.46 49.52 -30.66
C ALA A 14 36.16 48.90 -31.18
N VAL A 15 36.06 47.59 -31.21
CA VAL A 15 34.78 46.86 -31.36
C VAL A 15 34.69 45.88 -30.21
N THR A 16 33.77 46.15 -29.32
CA THR A 16 33.38 45.33 -28.18
C THR A 16 32.71 44.07 -28.70
N ALA A 17 33.36 42.91 -28.62
CA ALA A 17 32.76 41.62 -28.87
C ALA A 17 32.43 40.96 -27.53
N ALA A 18 31.16 40.84 -27.21
CA ALA A 18 30.65 40.09 -26.09
C ALA A 18 30.88 38.60 -26.32
N VAL A 19 31.77 38.00 -25.53
CA VAL A 19 31.96 36.54 -25.49
C VAL A 19 30.89 35.97 -24.53
N LEU A 20 29.84 35.35 -25.09
CA LEU A 20 28.95 34.47 -24.38
C LEU A 20 29.67 33.15 -24.10
N ALA A 21 30.17 32.99 -22.87
CA ALA A 21 30.62 31.71 -22.35
C ALA A 21 29.42 30.87 -22.01
N LEU A 22 29.08 29.87 -22.85
CA LEU A 22 28.18 28.79 -22.49
C LEU A 22 28.89 27.90 -21.49
N ALA A 23 28.64 28.13 -20.18
CA ALA A 23 28.93 27.17 -19.15
C ALA A 23 27.84 26.08 -19.20
N ALA A 24 28.14 24.96 -19.84
CA ALA A 24 27.38 23.73 -19.72
C ALA A 24 27.62 23.19 -18.30
N CYS A 25 26.77 23.58 -17.32
CA CYS A 25 26.63 22.85 -16.09
C CYS A 25 25.81 21.59 -16.41
N SER A 26 26.47 20.46 -16.51
CA SER A 26 25.84 19.17 -16.38
C SER A 26 25.39 19.05 -14.91
N SER A 27 24.12 19.32 -14.66
CA SER A 27 23.46 18.92 -13.42
C SER A 27 23.43 17.40 -13.39
N ILE A 28 24.19 16.84 -12.45
CA ILE A 28 24.01 15.46 -12.00
C ILE A 28 22.63 15.46 -11.34
N ASP A 29 21.64 14.89 -12.04
CA ASP A 29 20.34 14.59 -11.44
C ASP A 29 20.57 13.55 -10.33
N THR A 30 20.63 14.03 -9.09
CA THR A 30 20.37 13.18 -7.93
C THR A 30 18.91 12.75 -8.03
N PRO A 31 18.58 11.45 -7.96
CA PRO A 31 17.20 11.03 -7.91
C PRO A 31 16.60 11.53 -6.58
N SER A 32 15.88 12.64 -6.65
CA SER A 32 15.01 13.06 -5.56
C SER A 32 13.88 12.03 -5.49
N GLY A 33 13.89 11.19 -4.46
CA GLY A 33 12.82 10.28 -4.12
C GLY A 33 11.56 11.06 -3.71
N GLY A 34 10.79 11.47 -4.70
CA GLY A 34 9.46 12.01 -4.54
C GLY A 34 8.52 11.19 -5.39
N GLY A 35 7.45 10.66 -4.81
CA GLY A 35 6.42 9.93 -5.53
C GLY A 35 5.92 10.78 -6.70
N GLN A 36 6.24 10.37 -7.95
CA GLN A 36 5.75 11.05 -9.13
C GLN A 36 4.25 10.82 -9.24
N SER A 37 3.47 11.82 -8.82
CA SER A 37 2.08 11.93 -9.26
C SER A 37 2.06 12.29 -10.74
N SER A 38 1.20 11.63 -11.51
CA SER A 38 0.98 11.98 -12.91
C SER A 38 0.65 13.47 -13.06
N PRO A 39 1.06 14.15 -14.13
CA PRO A 39 0.80 15.57 -14.33
C PRO A 39 -0.69 15.90 -14.12
N ALA A 40 -0.97 16.98 -13.39
CA ALA A 40 -2.32 17.44 -13.16
C ALA A 40 -3.02 17.72 -14.51
N ASP A 41 -4.22 17.19 -14.68
CA ASP A 41 -5.05 17.48 -15.84
C ASP A 41 -5.77 18.79 -15.59
N ASN A 42 -5.40 19.84 -16.32
CA ASN A 42 -5.92 21.19 -16.15
C ASN A 42 -7.27 21.42 -16.84
N ARG A 43 -7.86 20.41 -17.51
CA ARG A 43 -9.18 20.55 -18.12
C ARG A 43 -10.26 20.62 -17.03
N SER A 44 -11.30 21.42 -17.26
CA SER A 44 -12.43 21.52 -16.35
C SER A 44 -13.33 20.28 -16.45
N ALA A 45 -13.91 19.89 -15.31
CA ALA A 45 -14.93 18.85 -15.26
C ALA A 45 -16.31 19.46 -15.46
N LYS A 46 -17.19 18.77 -16.19
CA LYS A 46 -18.62 19.12 -16.28
C LYS A 46 -19.42 18.36 -15.24
N MET A 47 -20.53 18.97 -14.79
CA MET A 47 -21.46 18.34 -13.85
C MET A 47 -22.23 17.19 -14.51
N GLY A 48 -22.51 16.16 -13.72
CA GLY A 48 -23.33 15.01 -14.08
C GLY A 48 -22.54 13.86 -14.67
N GLY A 49 -23.25 12.76 -14.82
CA GLY A 49 -22.74 11.54 -15.43
C GLY A 49 -22.31 10.45 -14.43
N THR A 50 -22.05 9.28 -14.99
CA THR A 50 -21.67 8.08 -14.25
C THR A 50 -20.30 7.61 -14.70
N PHE A 51 -19.36 7.43 -13.76
CA PHE A 51 -18.16 6.65 -14.03
C PHE A 51 -18.43 5.17 -13.80
N VAL A 52 -17.96 4.34 -14.71
CA VAL A 52 -17.82 2.91 -14.52
C VAL A 52 -16.34 2.62 -14.30
N VAL A 53 -16.02 2.08 -13.15
CA VAL A 53 -14.66 1.75 -12.71
C VAL A 53 -14.52 0.24 -12.68
N ALA A 54 -13.57 -0.33 -13.41
CA ALA A 54 -13.27 -1.74 -13.34
C ALA A 54 -12.31 -2.03 -12.19
N LEU A 55 -12.75 -2.83 -11.22
CA LEU A 55 -11.94 -3.35 -10.12
C LEU A 55 -11.36 -4.72 -10.46
N SER A 56 -10.13 -4.94 -10.04
CA SER A 56 -9.38 -6.18 -10.28
C SER A 56 -9.82 -7.36 -9.42
N ASP A 57 -10.56 -7.10 -8.35
CA ASP A 57 -10.98 -8.12 -7.40
C ASP A 57 -12.29 -7.72 -6.69
N GLU A 58 -12.96 -8.67 -6.05
CA GLU A 58 -14.12 -8.42 -5.20
C GLU A 58 -13.67 -7.80 -3.87
N PRO A 59 -14.17 -6.62 -3.48
CA PRO A 59 -13.94 -6.08 -2.15
C PRO A 59 -14.54 -6.98 -1.05
N ASP A 60 -13.82 -7.12 0.05
CA ASP A 60 -14.38 -7.63 1.30
C ASP A 60 -15.56 -6.74 1.79
N PRO A 61 -16.31 -7.11 2.84
CA PRO A 61 -17.38 -6.27 3.36
C PRO A 61 -16.89 -4.84 3.62
N LEU A 62 -17.69 -3.84 3.21
CA LEU A 62 -17.33 -2.42 3.29
C LEU A 62 -17.47 -1.88 4.73
N ASP A 63 -16.80 -2.52 5.66
CA ASP A 63 -16.69 -2.12 7.06
C ASP A 63 -15.24 -1.72 7.36
N PRO A 64 -14.93 -0.42 7.59
CA PRO A 64 -13.57 0.05 7.82
C PRO A 64 -12.83 -0.69 8.94
N THR A 65 -13.57 -1.11 9.99
CA THR A 65 -13.00 -1.82 11.15
C THR A 65 -12.45 -3.20 10.77
N THR A 66 -13.09 -3.92 9.84
CA THR A 66 -12.75 -5.31 9.51
C THR A 66 -12.13 -5.49 8.13
N ALA A 67 -12.37 -4.55 7.19
CA ALA A 67 -11.91 -4.64 5.80
C ALA A 67 -10.38 -4.66 5.69
N ARG A 68 -9.86 -5.48 4.74
CA ARG A 68 -8.41 -5.73 4.56
C ARG A 68 -7.93 -5.53 3.13
N THR A 69 -8.83 -5.62 2.12
CA THR A 69 -8.45 -5.58 0.70
C THR A 69 -8.09 -4.17 0.21
N LEU A 70 -7.22 -4.08 -0.80
CA LEU A 70 -6.86 -2.83 -1.46
C LEU A 70 -8.06 -2.28 -2.27
N VAL A 71 -8.76 -3.15 -2.99
CA VAL A 71 -9.94 -2.76 -3.77
C VAL A 71 -11.06 -2.22 -2.88
N GLY A 72 -11.23 -2.76 -1.65
CA GLY A 72 -12.13 -2.19 -0.64
C GLY A 72 -11.71 -0.78 -0.23
N ARG A 73 -10.39 -0.52 -0.05
CA ARG A 73 -9.88 0.84 0.22
C ARG A 73 -10.20 1.81 -0.92
N SER A 74 -10.13 1.37 -2.19
CA SER A 74 -10.48 2.20 -3.34
C SER A 74 -11.96 2.60 -3.33
N VAL A 75 -12.87 1.72 -2.90
CA VAL A 75 -14.29 2.09 -2.71
C VAL A 75 -14.46 3.05 -1.54
N PHE A 76 -13.74 2.84 -0.42
CA PHE A 76 -13.82 3.73 0.74
C PHE A 76 -13.41 5.17 0.42
N THR A 77 -12.47 5.43 -0.49
CA THR A 77 -12.12 6.82 -0.87
C THR A 77 -13.31 7.61 -1.39
N SER A 78 -14.35 6.94 -1.87
CA SER A 78 -15.59 7.57 -2.34
C SER A 78 -16.64 7.75 -1.25
N ILE A 79 -16.69 6.90 -0.21
CA ILE A 79 -17.80 6.87 0.73
C ILE A 79 -17.42 7.13 2.18
N CYS A 80 -16.14 7.02 2.55
CA CYS A 80 -15.71 7.03 3.95
C CYS A 80 -14.43 7.87 4.09
N GLU A 81 -14.56 9.13 4.46
CA GLU A 81 -13.43 9.98 4.81
C GLU A 81 -12.83 9.60 6.18
N LYS A 82 -11.59 10.03 6.37
CA LYS A 82 -10.75 9.76 7.52
C LYS A 82 -10.49 11.02 8.32
N LEU A 83 -9.98 10.90 9.54
CA LEU A 83 -9.52 12.06 10.31
C LEU A 83 -8.40 12.81 9.57
N TYR A 84 -7.48 12.08 8.96
CA TYR A 84 -6.38 12.59 8.14
C TYR A 84 -6.35 11.84 6.80
N ASP A 85 -5.75 12.43 5.77
CA ASP A 85 -5.44 11.78 4.49
C ASP A 85 -3.97 12.07 4.14
N ILE A 86 -3.54 11.63 2.98
CA ILE A 86 -2.24 11.97 2.39
C ILE A 86 -2.47 12.83 1.14
N ASP A 87 -1.50 13.68 0.84
CA ASP A 87 -1.45 14.41 -0.42
C ASP A 87 -0.59 13.70 -1.48
N ALA A 88 -0.40 14.36 -2.63
CA ALA A 88 0.39 13.85 -3.73
C ALA A 88 1.89 13.67 -3.40
N LYS A 89 2.39 14.34 -2.34
CA LYS A 89 3.75 14.21 -1.83
C LYS A 89 3.87 13.15 -0.74
N LEU A 90 2.76 12.46 -0.42
CA LEU A 90 2.66 11.51 0.70
C LEU A 90 2.77 12.18 2.08
N GLU A 91 2.56 13.49 2.15
CA GLU A 91 2.48 14.22 3.41
C GLU A 91 1.08 14.01 4.03
N ILE A 92 1.03 13.83 5.35
CA ILE A 92 -0.25 13.66 6.04
C ILE A 92 -0.92 15.03 6.18
N VAL A 93 -2.18 15.10 5.74
CA VAL A 93 -2.99 16.33 5.75
C VAL A 93 -4.30 16.11 6.51
N PRO A 94 -4.87 17.14 7.15
CA PRO A 94 -6.18 17.06 7.78
C PRO A 94 -7.29 16.78 6.74
N GLN A 95 -8.25 15.90 7.09
CA GLN A 95 -9.44 15.63 6.28
C GLN A 95 -10.72 15.93 7.10
N LEU A 96 -11.21 15.02 7.96
CA LEU A 96 -12.29 15.33 8.92
C LEU A 96 -11.77 16.08 10.16
N ALA A 97 -10.48 15.94 10.49
CA ALA A 97 -9.83 16.84 11.42
C ALA A 97 -9.71 18.25 10.81
N ALA A 98 -9.82 19.29 11.64
CA ALA A 98 -9.68 20.69 11.22
C ALA A 98 -8.21 21.11 11.10
N SER A 99 -7.30 20.44 11.79
CA SER A 99 -5.86 20.72 11.81
C SER A 99 -5.08 19.47 12.19
N MET A 100 -3.75 19.52 12.06
CA MET A 100 -2.89 18.49 12.66
C MET A 100 -3.12 18.43 14.18
N PRO A 101 -2.96 17.25 14.81
CA PRO A 101 -3.28 17.09 16.22
C PRO A 101 -2.24 17.79 17.12
N GLN A 102 -2.67 18.16 18.32
CA GLN A 102 -1.76 18.64 19.35
C GLN A 102 -1.38 17.48 20.27
N THR A 103 -0.08 17.27 20.43
CA THR A 103 0.46 16.23 21.32
C THR A 103 1.09 16.88 22.56
N SER A 104 0.79 16.34 23.75
CA SER A 104 1.39 16.80 25.01
C SER A 104 2.91 16.56 25.03
N ALA A 105 3.62 17.27 25.89
CA ALA A 105 5.08 17.19 25.99
C ALA A 105 5.61 15.78 26.35
N ASP A 106 4.81 14.99 27.08
CA ASP A 106 5.12 13.60 27.43
C ASP A 106 4.74 12.60 26.31
N GLY A 107 4.18 13.09 25.19
CA GLY A 107 3.76 12.28 24.05
C GLY A 107 2.55 11.38 24.31
N LYS A 108 1.88 11.48 25.46
CA LYS A 108 0.83 10.53 25.87
C LYS A 108 -0.61 11.06 25.78
N THR A 109 -0.79 12.31 25.36
CA THR A 109 -2.11 12.89 25.13
C THR A 109 -2.12 13.53 23.75
N VAL A 110 -3.04 13.07 22.90
CA VAL A 110 -3.22 13.60 21.55
C VAL A 110 -4.61 14.21 21.44
N THR A 111 -4.67 15.51 21.14
CA THR A 111 -5.92 16.28 21.01
C THR A 111 -6.18 16.54 19.53
N ILE A 112 -7.33 16.13 19.03
CA ILE A 112 -7.77 16.27 17.65
C ILE A 112 -8.97 17.22 17.61
N LYS A 113 -8.84 18.30 16.85
CA LYS A 113 -9.93 19.22 16.54
C LYS A 113 -10.62 18.77 15.26
N LEU A 114 -11.95 18.73 15.23
CA LEU A 114 -12.75 18.28 14.12
C LEU A 114 -13.32 19.46 13.32
N ARG A 115 -13.60 19.23 12.03
CA ARG A 115 -14.45 20.12 11.25
C ARG A 115 -15.84 20.17 11.88
N THR A 116 -16.48 21.33 11.83
CA THR A 116 -17.84 21.54 12.32
C THR A 116 -18.85 21.58 11.17
N GLY A 117 -20.10 21.25 11.44
CA GLY A 117 -21.18 21.28 10.45
C GLY A 117 -21.16 20.11 9.45
N VAL A 118 -20.28 19.14 9.63
CA VAL A 118 -20.20 17.93 8.80
C VAL A 118 -21.33 16.97 9.13
N LYS A 119 -21.89 16.31 8.11
CA LYS A 119 -22.95 15.30 8.25
C LYS A 119 -22.54 13.98 7.61
N PHE A 120 -23.01 12.90 8.17
CA PHE A 120 -23.00 11.59 7.53
C PHE A 120 -23.99 11.51 6.37
N ALA A 121 -23.84 10.48 5.54
CA ALA A 121 -24.74 10.22 4.41
C ALA A 121 -26.22 10.01 4.83
N ASP A 122 -26.48 9.58 6.08
CA ASP A 122 -27.82 9.48 6.66
C ASP A 122 -28.37 10.83 7.19
N GLY A 123 -27.61 11.92 7.07
CA GLY A 123 -27.97 13.26 7.53
C GLY A 123 -27.69 13.53 9.00
N THR A 124 -27.27 12.55 9.80
CA THR A 124 -26.88 12.75 11.20
C THR A 124 -25.56 13.53 11.31
N PRO A 125 -25.35 14.33 12.38
CA PRO A 125 -24.14 15.11 12.53
C PRO A 125 -22.92 14.23 12.82
N MET A 126 -21.77 14.55 12.22
CA MET A 126 -20.45 14.01 12.55
C MET A 126 -19.82 14.91 13.63
N ASP A 127 -19.70 14.38 14.83
CA ASP A 127 -19.13 15.07 15.99
C ASP A 127 -18.07 14.20 16.71
N ALA A 128 -17.55 14.69 17.81
CA ALA A 128 -16.54 14.00 18.60
C ALA A 128 -17.05 12.66 19.18
N ASN A 129 -18.38 12.50 19.43
CA ASN A 129 -18.95 11.24 19.89
C ASN A 129 -18.94 10.20 18.77
N ALA A 130 -19.17 10.61 17.52
CA ALA A 130 -19.10 9.71 16.38
C ALA A 130 -17.66 9.19 16.15
N VAL A 131 -16.66 10.07 16.27
CA VAL A 131 -15.25 9.67 16.22
C VAL A 131 -14.91 8.71 17.36
N LYS A 132 -15.32 9.05 18.60
CA LYS A 132 -15.13 8.14 19.74
C LYS A 132 -15.77 6.78 19.50
N THR A 133 -17.00 6.72 19.00
CA THR A 133 -17.72 5.47 18.73
C THR A 133 -16.96 4.61 17.71
N SER A 134 -16.43 5.22 16.65
CA SER A 134 -15.66 4.52 15.62
C SER A 134 -14.35 3.97 16.17
N LEU A 135 -13.58 4.79 16.88
CA LEU A 135 -12.29 4.37 17.47
C LEU A 135 -12.47 3.32 18.58
N ASP A 136 -13.49 3.47 19.43
CA ASP A 136 -13.80 2.46 20.45
C ASP A 136 -14.18 1.12 19.81
N ARG A 137 -14.94 1.13 18.71
CA ARG A 137 -15.25 -0.07 17.95
C ARG A 137 -13.99 -0.72 17.36
N ASP A 138 -13.10 0.07 16.81
CA ASP A 138 -11.81 -0.41 16.28
C ASP A 138 -10.95 -1.07 17.36
N LEU A 139 -10.97 -0.54 18.57
CA LEU A 139 -10.24 -1.07 19.73
C LEU A 139 -10.87 -2.33 20.32
N THR A 140 -12.21 -2.43 20.33
CA THR A 140 -12.93 -3.43 21.16
C THR A 140 -13.53 -4.57 20.35
N LEU A 141 -13.87 -4.37 19.06
CA LEU A 141 -14.48 -5.43 18.26
C LEU A 141 -13.49 -6.62 18.11
N PRO A 142 -13.89 -7.86 18.50
CA PRO A 142 -12.98 -9.01 18.43
C PRO A 142 -12.36 -9.25 17.05
N THR A 143 -13.13 -9.01 15.99
CA THR A 143 -12.71 -9.20 14.58
C THR A 143 -12.07 -7.95 13.96
N SER A 144 -11.77 -6.92 14.75
CA SER A 144 -11.15 -5.69 14.24
C SER A 144 -9.75 -5.97 13.68
N ALA A 145 -9.53 -5.58 12.43
CA ALA A 145 -8.22 -5.55 11.79
C ALA A 145 -7.44 -4.25 12.14
N ARG A 146 -8.01 -3.37 12.97
CA ARG A 146 -7.43 -2.05 13.34
C ARG A 146 -6.77 -2.06 14.72
N LYS A 147 -6.88 -3.13 15.50
CA LYS A 147 -6.34 -3.19 16.87
C LYS A 147 -4.87 -2.82 16.97
N SER A 148 -4.03 -3.37 16.10
CA SER A 148 -2.60 -3.05 16.11
C SER A 148 -2.30 -1.63 15.63
N ASP A 149 -3.13 -1.08 14.74
CA ASP A 149 -3.00 0.30 14.27
C ASP A 149 -3.18 1.29 15.44
N LEU A 150 -4.02 0.93 16.42
CA LEU A 150 -4.38 1.74 17.59
C LEU A 150 -3.82 1.16 18.91
N ALA A 151 -2.85 0.24 18.87
CA ALA A 151 -2.38 -0.51 20.05
C ALA A 151 -1.90 0.36 21.21
N SER A 152 -1.40 1.56 20.96
CA SER A 152 -0.99 2.51 22.02
C SER A 152 -2.14 3.32 22.58
N VAL A 153 -3.34 3.28 22.02
CA VAL A 153 -4.49 4.06 22.50
C VAL A 153 -5.10 3.38 23.73
N ALA A 154 -4.96 4.00 24.89
CA ALA A 154 -5.52 3.51 26.15
C ALA A 154 -7.00 3.87 26.30
N SER A 155 -7.39 5.07 25.85
CA SER A 155 -8.78 5.53 25.90
C SER A 155 -9.03 6.69 24.93
N VAL A 156 -10.29 6.78 24.50
CA VAL A 156 -10.82 7.88 23.69
C VAL A 156 -11.84 8.64 24.52
N SER A 157 -11.70 9.95 24.62
CA SER A 157 -12.65 10.81 25.34
C SER A 157 -13.05 12.03 24.51
N VAL A 158 -14.20 12.59 24.83
CA VAL A 158 -14.75 13.80 24.21
C VAL A 158 -14.60 14.96 25.19
N SER A 159 -13.94 16.02 24.75
CA SER A 159 -13.78 17.24 25.54
C SER A 159 -14.92 18.24 25.27
N ASP A 160 -15.30 18.36 24.01
CA ASP A 160 -16.43 19.14 23.53
C ASP A 160 -16.92 18.54 22.18
N PRO A 161 -18.05 18.95 21.61
CA PRO A 161 -18.58 18.35 20.37
C PRO A 161 -17.64 18.33 19.18
N SER A 162 -16.58 19.14 19.18
CA SER A 162 -15.59 19.25 18.10
C SER A 162 -14.18 18.81 18.53
N THR A 163 -14.01 18.22 19.71
CA THR A 163 -12.69 17.87 20.24
C THR A 163 -12.65 16.47 20.82
N VAL A 164 -11.80 15.63 20.24
CA VAL A 164 -11.49 14.28 20.72
C VAL A 164 -10.12 14.28 21.37
N VAL A 165 -9.99 13.58 22.50
CA VAL A 165 -8.73 13.42 23.23
C VAL A 165 -8.41 11.93 23.33
N LEU A 166 -7.26 11.54 22.79
CA LEU A 166 -6.71 10.20 22.92
C LEU A 166 -5.67 10.18 24.03
N LYS A 167 -5.83 9.25 24.97
CA LYS A 167 -4.78 8.92 25.95
C LYS A 167 -4.02 7.71 25.47
N LEU A 168 -2.70 7.78 25.52
CA LEU A 168 -1.82 6.73 25.05
C LEU A 168 -1.09 6.08 26.24
N ASN A 169 -0.89 4.76 26.17
CA ASN A 169 -0.07 4.00 27.13
C ASN A 169 1.40 4.43 27.08
N ALA A 170 1.90 4.73 25.87
CA ALA A 170 3.24 5.21 25.59
C ALA A 170 3.19 6.19 24.40
N PRO A 171 4.21 7.05 24.20
CA PRO A 171 4.32 7.84 22.98
C PRO A 171 4.24 6.96 21.75
N TYR A 172 3.49 7.40 20.71
CA TYR A 172 3.23 6.60 19.54
C TYR A 172 3.29 7.47 18.27
N ALA A 173 4.50 7.60 17.72
CA ALA A 173 4.76 8.41 16.54
C ALA A 173 3.93 8.04 15.30
N PRO A 174 3.60 6.74 15.01
CA PRO A 174 2.81 6.37 13.85
C PRO A 174 1.33 6.75 13.92
N LEU A 175 0.79 7.20 15.06
CA LEU A 175 -0.66 7.37 15.27
C LEU A 175 -1.34 8.17 14.16
N VAL A 176 -0.77 9.31 13.76
CA VAL A 176 -1.39 10.19 12.76
C VAL A 176 -1.42 9.51 11.38
N ALA A 177 -0.39 8.76 11.05
CA ALA A 177 -0.34 7.95 9.82
C ALA A 177 -1.38 6.80 9.85
N GLN A 178 -1.61 6.19 11.00
CA GLN A 178 -2.67 5.18 11.16
C GLN A 178 -4.07 5.80 11.01
N LEU A 179 -4.26 7.02 11.53
CA LEU A 179 -5.51 7.77 11.39
C LEU A 179 -5.70 8.39 9.98
N ALA A 180 -4.70 8.28 9.11
CA ALA A 180 -4.78 8.61 7.69
C ALA A 180 -5.15 7.40 6.81
N ASP A 181 -5.47 6.26 7.42
CA ASP A 181 -6.04 5.08 6.75
C ASP A 181 -7.35 4.66 7.45
N ARG A 182 -7.77 3.41 7.27
CA ARG A 182 -9.07 2.89 7.75
C ARG A 182 -9.30 3.07 9.25
N ALA A 183 -8.26 3.07 10.09
CA ALA A 183 -8.38 3.35 11.52
C ALA A 183 -8.86 4.78 11.85
N GLY A 184 -8.73 5.71 10.90
CA GLY A 184 -9.23 7.07 11.04
C GLY A 184 -10.58 7.33 10.37
N MET A 185 -11.20 6.32 9.74
CA MET A 185 -12.50 6.45 9.10
C MET A 185 -13.61 6.58 10.15
N VAL A 186 -14.53 7.53 9.94
CA VAL A 186 -15.59 7.80 10.91
C VAL A 186 -16.91 7.29 10.38
N MET A 187 -17.49 6.35 11.12
CA MET A 187 -18.75 5.67 10.81
C MET A 187 -19.92 6.31 11.55
N SER A 188 -21.12 6.34 10.92
CA SER A 188 -22.35 6.83 11.58
C SER A 188 -22.70 5.96 12.80
N PRO A 189 -22.78 6.55 14.02
CA PRO A 189 -23.23 5.80 15.20
C PRO A 189 -24.65 5.25 15.06
N ALA A 190 -25.52 5.95 14.32
CA ALA A 190 -26.88 5.49 14.06
C ALA A 190 -26.86 4.21 13.20
N ALA A 191 -26.08 4.20 12.13
CA ALA A 191 -25.92 3.02 11.27
C ALA A 191 -25.20 1.86 11.99
N LEU A 192 -24.17 2.14 12.78
CA LEU A 192 -23.52 1.12 13.61
C LEU A 192 -24.50 0.46 14.59
N LYS A 193 -25.42 1.24 15.17
CA LYS A 193 -26.42 0.73 16.09
C LYS A 193 -27.48 -0.12 15.37
N SER A 194 -27.95 0.29 14.19
CA SER A 194 -28.99 -0.43 13.45
C SER A 194 -28.47 -1.67 12.76
N GLU A 195 -27.29 -1.61 12.12
CA GLU A 195 -26.73 -2.67 11.29
C GLU A 195 -25.86 -3.66 12.11
N GLY A 196 -25.24 -3.20 13.19
CA GLY A 196 -24.37 -4.03 14.02
C GLY A 196 -23.22 -4.67 13.22
N THR A 197 -23.17 -6.00 13.21
CA THR A 197 -22.15 -6.77 12.45
C THR A 197 -22.38 -6.74 10.94
N LYS A 198 -23.53 -6.26 10.46
CA LYS A 198 -23.87 -6.14 9.04
C LYS A 198 -23.55 -4.76 8.47
N PHE A 199 -22.90 -3.87 9.22
CA PHE A 199 -22.55 -2.52 8.78
C PHE A 199 -21.88 -2.50 7.40
N GLY A 200 -21.01 -3.45 7.09
CA GLY A 200 -20.34 -3.55 5.81
C GLY A 200 -21.24 -3.86 4.60
N ALA A 201 -22.51 -4.26 4.84
CA ALA A 201 -23.50 -4.43 3.77
C ALA A 201 -24.20 -3.09 3.41
N HIS A 202 -24.31 -2.17 4.40
CA HIS A 202 -24.94 -0.85 4.21
C HIS A 202 -24.10 0.24 4.89
N PRO A 203 -22.85 0.48 4.45
CA PRO A 203 -21.95 1.42 5.13
C PRO A 203 -22.46 2.85 5.04
N VAL A 204 -22.39 3.56 6.16
CA VAL A 204 -22.75 4.98 6.28
C VAL A 204 -21.60 5.73 6.92
N CYS A 205 -20.94 6.59 6.14
CA CYS A 205 -19.84 7.44 6.57
C CYS A 205 -20.04 8.87 6.06
N VAL A 206 -19.00 9.69 6.15
CA VAL A 206 -18.87 10.98 5.45
C VAL A 206 -18.08 10.74 4.18
N GLY A 207 -18.58 11.20 3.04
CA GLY A 207 -17.85 11.08 1.78
C GLY A 207 -18.51 11.83 0.62
N PRO A 208 -17.78 12.07 -0.49
CA PRO A 208 -18.33 12.71 -1.69
C PRO A 208 -19.49 11.93 -2.31
N PHE A 209 -19.49 10.63 -2.10
CA PHE A 209 -20.57 9.73 -2.50
C PHE A 209 -21.05 8.93 -1.29
N LYS A 210 -22.25 8.37 -1.40
CA LYS A 210 -22.83 7.43 -0.44
C LYS A 210 -23.10 6.10 -1.10
N PHE A 211 -22.98 5.04 -0.32
CA PHE A 211 -23.34 3.68 -0.75
C PHE A 211 -24.80 3.63 -1.21
N SER A 212 -25.05 2.93 -2.31
CA SER A 212 -26.39 2.75 -2.87
C SER A 212 -26.76 1.27 -3.01
N ASN A 213 -25.89 0.46 -3.63
CA ASN A 213 -26.17 -0.94 -3.88
C ASN A 213 -24.88 -1.77 -4.02
N ARG A 214 -24.97 -3.06 -3.75
CA ARG A 214 -23.93 -4.05 -4.07
C ARG A 214 -24.56 -5.34 -4.55
N VAL A 215 -24.11 -5.80 -5.71
CA VAL A 215 -24.37 -7.15 -6.23
C VAL A 215 -23.04 -7.89 -6.23
N ALA A 216 -22.92 -8.91 -5.37
CA ALA A 216 -21.67 -9.65 -5.20
C ALA A 216 -21.18 -10.24 -6.53
N GLN A 217 -19.88 -10.16 -6.77
CA GLN A 217 -19.20 -10.60 -8.00
C GLN A 217 -19.64 -9.86 -9.28
N ASP A 218 -20.39 -8.77 -9.16
CA ASP A 218 -20.84 -7.97 -10.29
C ASP A 218 -20.48 -6.49 -10.11
N HIS A 219 -21.12 -5.77 -9.17
CA HIS A 219 -20.86 -4.35 -9.01
C HIS A 219 -21.19 -3.79 -7.62
N ILE A 220 -20.61 -2.61 -7.35
CA ILE A 220 -20.97 -1.72 -6.24
C ILE A 220 -21.32 -0.36 -6.81
N ASP A 221 -22.47 0.18 -6.43
CA ASP A 221 -22.95 1.50 -6.82
C ASP A 221 -22.81 2.48 -5.64
N VAL A 222 -22.22 3.63 -5.94
CA VAL A 222 -22.23 4.78 -5.02
C VAL A 222 -22.77 6.00 -5.77
N VAL A 223 -23.59 6.80 -5.10
CA VAL A 223 -24.22 7.99 -5.68
C VAL A 223 -23.79 9.25 -4.94
N LYS A 224 -23.77 10.40 -5.62
CA LYS A 224 -23.42 11.70 -5.03
C LYS A 224 -24.17 11.89 -3.71
N ASP A 225 -23.43 12.28 -2.66
CA ASP A 225 -24.03 12.57 -1.37
C ASP A 225 -24.35 14.08 -1.26
N PRO A 226 -25.66 14.48 -1.20
CA PRO A 226 -26.02 15.87 -1.04
C PRO A 226 -25.69 16.44 0.35
N ASN A 227 -25.42 15.57 1.36
CA ASN A 227 -25.03 15.97 2.71
C ASN A 227 -23.53 16.22 2.86
N TYR A 228 -22.73 15.86 1.84
CA TYR A 228 -21.29 16.05 1.88
C TYR A 228 -20.93 17.53 1.97
N TYR A 229 -20.01 17.89 2.87
CA TYR A 229 -19.67 19.30 3.14
C TYR A 229 -19.09 20.04 1.92
N ASP A 230 -18.53 19.32 0.93
CA ASP A 230 -17.99 19.87 -0.32
C ASP A 230 -18.77 19.37 -1.57
N ALA A 231 -20.08 19.07 -1.41
CA ALA A 231 -20.93 18.54 -2.47
C ALA A 231 -20.97 19.39 -3.75
N SER A 232 -20.71 20.71 -3.64
CA SER A 232 -20.65 21.61 -4.81
C SER A 232 -19.52 21.30 -5.78
N HIS A 233 -18.43 20.68 -5.31
CA HIS A 233 -17.28 20.29 -6.12
C HIS A 233 -17.26 18.80 -6.48
N VAL A 234 -18.30 18.05 -6.15
CA VAL A 234 -18.51 16.67 -6.62
C VAL A 234 -19.24 16.74 -7.95
N TYR A 235 -18.54 16.43 -9.04
CA TYR A 235 -19.08 16.59 -10.39
C TYR A 235 -19.95 15.42 -10.86
N LEU A 236 -19.61 14.18 -10.49
CA LEU A 236 -20.33 12.98 -10.90
C LEU A 236 -21.62 12.76 -10.09
N ASP A 237 -22.64 12.22 -10.74
CA ASP A 237 -23.86 11.77 -10.08
C ASP A 237 -23.69 10.39 -9.43
N LYS A 238 -22.85 9.53 -10.04
CA LYS A 238 -22.70 8.13 -9.68
C LYS A 238 -21.32 7.60 -10.05
N VAL A 239 -20.82 6.65 -9.25
CA VAL A 239 -19.70 5.77 -9.61
C VAL A 239 -20.18 4.33 -9.45
N THR A 240 -20.00 3.52 -10.50
CA THR A 240 -20.26 2.07 -10.51
C THR A 240 -18.92 1.35 -10.54
N TYR A 241 -18.59 0.62 -9.49
CA TYR A 241 -17.42 -0.24 -9.44
C TYR A 241 -17.80 -1.62 -9.92
N LYS A 242 -17.38 -2.00 -11.14
CA LYS A 242 -17.56 -3.34 -11.71
C LYS A 242 -16.43 -4.26 -11.33
N ILE A 243 -16.75 -5.46 -10.89
CA ILE A 243 -15.76 -6.50 -10.56
C ILE A 243 -15.42 -7.27 -11.84
N ILE A 244 -14.18 -7.11 -12.32
CA ILE A 244 -13.70 -7.79 -13.54
C ILE A 244 -12.31 -8.34 -13.24
N ALA A 245 -12.21 -9.58 -12.78
CA ALA A 245 -10.95 -10.18 -12.32
C ALA A 245 -9.94 -10.39 -13.46
N ASP A 246 -10.40 -10.68 -14.69
CA ASP A 246 -9.51 -10.88 -15.84
C ASP A 246 -8.97 -9.56 -16.39
N SER A 247 -7.65 -9.37 -16.37
CA SER A 247 -6.99 -8.13 -16.78
C SER A 247 -7.19 -7.78 -18.24
N THR A 248 -7.21 -8.78 -19.13
CA THR A 248 -7.44 -8.57 -20.57
C THR A 248 -8.84 -8.05 -20.83
N THR A 249 -9.83 -8.63 -20.16
CA THR A 249 -11.22 -8.17 -20.22
C THR A 249 -11.35 -6.75 -19.69
N ARG A 250 -10.70 -6.43 -18.54
CA ARG A 250 -10.68 -5.05 -18.02
C ARG A 250 -10.11 -4.05 -19.02
N PHE A 251 -8.95 -4.38 -19.61
CA PHE A 251 -8.30 -3.50 -20.59
C PHE A 251 -9.16 -3.31 -21.86
N ASN A 252 -9.78 -4.38 -22.36
CA ASN A 252 -10.68 -4.29 -23.51
C ASN A 252 -11.92 -3.44 -23.22
N ASN A 253 -12.50 -3.54 -22.02
CA ASN A 253 -13.62 -2.69 -21.61
C ASN A 253 -13.22 -1.20 -21.50
N LEU A 254 -11.98 -0.89 -21.11
CA LEU A 254 -11.49 0.49 -21.12
C LEU A 254 -11.33 1.01 -22.55
N ARG A 255 -10.80 0.18 -23.47
CA ARG A 255 -10.63 0.54 -24.88
C ARG A 255 -11.95 0.72 -25.62
N SER A 256 -12.97 -0.10 -25.31
CA SER A 256 -14.32 0.05 -25.91
C SER A 256 -15.11 1.22 -25.32
N GLY A 257 -14.70 1.75 -24.15
CA GLY A 257 -15.42 2.80 -23.43
C GLY A 257 -16.52 2.28 -22.50
N ASP A 258 -16.64 0.96 -22.32
CA ASP A 258 -17.59 0.36 -21.36
C ASP A 258 -17.22 0.66 -19.91
N VAL A 259 -15.95 0.94 -19.64
CA VAL A 259 -15.46 1.49 -18.38
C VAL A 259 -14.63 2.75 -18.65
N GLN A 260 -14.66 3.70 -17.73
CA GLN A 260 -13.91 4.96 -17.83
C GLN A 260 -12.59 4.92 -17.07
N VAL A 261 -12.51 4.07 -16.06
CA VAL A 261 -11.34 3.90 -15.20
C VAL A 261 -11.10 2.41 -14.97
N LEU A 262 -9.83 2.01 -15.03
CA LEU A 262 -9.37 0.64 -14.82
C LEU A 262 -8.31 0.68 -13.72
N ASP A 263 -8.55 -0.01 -12.61
CA ASP A 263 -7.53 -0.24 -11.59
C ASP A 263 -6.52 -1.31 -12.03
N ALA A 264 -5.36 -1.34 -11.42
CA ALA A 264 -4.38 -2.42 -11.57
C ALA A 264 -4.18 -2.85 -13.03
N VAL A 265 -3.81 -1.91 -13.93
CA VAL A 265 -3.43 -2.21 -15.30
C VAL A 265 -2.32 -3.27 -15.27
N ALA A 266 -2.49 -4.35 -16.03
CA ALA A 266 -1.47 -5.38 -16.10
C ALA A 266 -0.17 -4.81 -16.72
N PRO A 267 1.01 -5.16 -16.19
CA PRO A 267 2.28 -4.70 -16.77
C PRO A 267 2.42 -4.96 -18.27
N THR A 268 1.81 -6.05 -18.76
CA THR A 268 1.77 -6.43 -20.18
C THR A 268 0.94 -5.49 -21.05
N ASP A 269 0.03 -4.72 -20.45
CA ASP A 269 -0.89 -3.85 -21.17
C ASP A 269 -0.48 -2.37 -21.14
N VAL A 270 0.56 -2.04 -20.33
CA VAL A 270 1.04 -0.65 -20.13
C VAL A 270 1.43 -0.01 -21.45
N ASP A 271 2.30 -0.66 -22.25
CA ASP A 271 2.77 -0.08 -23.51
C ASP A 271 1.63 0.12 -24.53
N ALA A 272 0.67 -0.82 -24.56
CA ALA A 272 -0.50 -0.71 -25.44
C ALA A 272 -1.46 0.41 -24.97
N LEU A 273 -1.58 0.62 -23.67
CA LEU A 273 -2.39 1.70 -23.10
C LEU A 273 -1.76 3.07 -23.40
N GLU A 274 -0.44 3.21 -23.22
CA GLU A 274 0.29 4.45 -23.50
C GLU A 274 0.27 4.83 -24.99
N ALA A 275 0.22 3.82 -25.88
CA ALA A 275 0.12 4.03 -27.32
C ALA A 275 -1.29 4.43 -27.79
N ASP A 276 -2.34 4.21 -27.00
CA ASP A 276 -3.72 4.56 -27.37
C ASP A 276 -4.03 6.03 -27.06
N SER A 277 -4.24 6.83 -28.13
CA SER A 277 -4.52 8.27 -28.00
C SER A 277 -5.80 8.60 -27.23
N ASN A 278 -6.73 7.64 -27.06
CA ASN A 278 -7.97 7.82 -26.31
C ASN A 278 -7.83 7.48 -24.82
N LEU A 279 -6.68 6.96 -24.42
CA LEU A 279 -6.42 6.53 -23.06
C LEU A 279 -5.28 7.35 -22.43
N ARG A 280 -5.14 7.21 -21.13
CA ARG A 280 -4.07 7.80 -20.33
C ARG A 280 -3.72 6.87 -19.18
N LEU A 281 -2.43 6.71 -18.91
CA LEU A 281 -1.92 5.99 -17.76
C LEU A 281 -1.67 6.96 -16.60
N LEU A 282 -2.19 6.66 -15.41
CA LEU A 282 -1.69 7.19 -14.15
C LEU A 282 -0.75 6.15 -13.54
N SER A 283 0.39 6.59 -13.05
CA SER A 283 1.34 5.72 -12.37
C SER A 283 1.91 6.36 -11.12
N SER A 284 2.17 5.56 -10.10
CA SER A 284 2.89 5.98 -8.89
C SER A 284 3.73 4.83 -8.33
N GLU A 285 4.84 5.17 -7.67
CA GLU A 285 5.63 4.17 -6.93
C GLU A 285 4.84 3.68 -5.72
N SER A 286 4.74 2.35 -5.56
CA SER A 286 4.04 1.76 -4.41
C SER A 286 4.86 1.90 -3.13
N LEU A 287 4.18 2.16 -2.03
CA LEU A 287 4.73 2.07 -0.67
C LEU A 287 4.77 0.61 -0.17
N GLY A 288 4.12 -0.30 -0.87
CA GLY A 288 3.98 -1.69 -0.52
C GLY A 288 5.10 -2.59 -1.01
N TYR A 289 4.85 -3.88 -0.92
CA TYR A 289 5.74 -4.94 -1.41
C TYR A 289 4.93 -6.18 -1.80
N GLN A 290 5.54 -7.06 -2.57
CA GLN A 290 5.09 -8.42 -2.82
C GLN A 290 6.15 -9.40 -2.34
N GLY A 291 5.72 -10.52 -1.74
CA GLY A 291 6.63 -11.49 -1.16
C GLY A 291 6.01 -12.87 -1.01
N ILE A 292 6.74 -13.73 -0.33
CA ILE A 292 6.30 -15.06 0.08
C ILE A 292 6.34 -15.11 1.59
N THR A 293 5.18 -15.15 2.22
CA THR A 293 5.04 -15.34 3.67
C THR A 293 5.17 -16.82 4.00
N ILE A 294 5.95 -17.14 5.04
CA ILE A 294 6.24 -18.51 5.48
C ILE A 294 5.60 -18.73 6.84
N ASN A 295 4.80 -19.77 7.01
CA ASN A 295 4.27 -20.14 8.31
C ASN A 295 5.40 -20.69 9.20
N LEU A 296 5.75 -19.95 10.25
CA LEU A 296 6.82 -20.30 11.20
C LEU A 296 6.27 -20.87 12.52
N GLY A 297 5.02 -20.54 12.86
CA GLY A 297 4.45 -20.91 14.16
C GLY A 297 2.97 -20.59 14.33
N ASN A 298 2.26 -20.18 13.28
CA ASN A 298 0.81 -19.99 13.34
C ASN A 298 0.10 -21.35 13.27
N ALA A 299 0.00 -22.03 14.40
CA ALA A 299 -0.66 -23.33 14.51
C ALA A 299 -2.12 -23.22 15.00
N ASN A 300 -2.49 -22.09 15.61
CA ASN A 300 -3.77 -21.93 16.32
C ASN A 300 -4.61 -20.76 15.78
N GLY A 301 -4.18 -20.14 14.69
CA GLY A 301 -4.80 -18.97 14.09
C GLY A 301 -4.14 -17.66 14.49
N VAL A 302 -4.30 -16.65 13.64
CA VAL A 302 -3.77 -15.29 13.83
C VAL A 302 -4.23 -14.70 15.18
N GLY A 303 -3.35 -13.94 15.84
CA GLY A 303 -3.62 -13.37 17.17
C GLY A 303 -3.52 -14.37 18.32
N LYS A 304 -3.06 -15.58 18.06
CA LYS A 304 -2.69 -16.57 19.09
C LYS A 304 -1.16 -16.67 19.23
N PRO A 305 -0.65 -17.04 20.40
CA PRO A 305 0.78 -17.25 20.57
C PRO A 305 1.33 -18.27 19.57
N ALA A 306 2.52 -17.98 19.03
CA ALA A 306 3.22 -18.90 18.16
C ALA A 306 3.47 -20.24 18.88
N SER A 307 3.29 -21.33 18.16
CA SER A 307 3.47 -22.68 18.68
C SER A 307 3.98 -23.63 17.60
N THR A 308 4.37 -24.85 18.01
CA THR A 308 4.83 -25.88 17.07
C THR A 308 3.71 -26.22 16.09
N LEU A 309 4.04 -26.16 14.81
CA LEU A 309 3.11 -26.49 13.73
C LEU A 309 2.74 -27.99 13.75
N PRO A 310 1.53 -28.36 13.29
CA PRO A 310 1.15 -29.74 13.03
C PRO A 310 2.14 -30.43 12.08
N ALA A 311 2.30 -31.75 12.18
CA ALA A 311 3.31 -32.51 11.46
C ALA A 311 3.29 -32.32 9.94
N ASN A 312 2.12 -32.14 9.34
CA ASN A 312 1.94 -31.87 7.90
C ASN A 312 2.40 -30.46 7.47
N LEU A 313 2.52 -29.51 8.40
CA LEU A 313 2.97 -28.13 8.17
C LEU A 313 4.37 -27.88 8.74
N ASN A 314 4.78 -28.65 9.77
CA ASN A 314 6.06 -28.52 10.46
C ASN A 314 7.19 -29.06 9.59
N SER A 315 7.74 -28.22 8.74
CA SER A 315 8.81 -28.53 7.82
C SER A 315 10.11 -27.81 8.18
N LYS A 316 11.22 -28.21 7.57
CA LYS A 316 12.48 -27.46 7.69
C LYS A 316 12.38 -26.02 7.17
N MET A 317 11.45 -25.71 6.27
CA MET A 317 11.15 -24.32 5.86
C MET A 317 10.68 -23.49 7.06
N ALA A 318 9.82 -24.04 7.92
CA ALA A 318 9.34 -23.35 9.11
C ALA A 318 10.42 -23.20 10.20
N THR A 319 11.23 -24.26 10.41
CA THR A 319 12.07 -24.38 11.62
C THR A 319 13.54 -24.02 11.42
N ASP A 320 14.05 -23.97 10.19
CA ASP A 320 15.48 -23.74 9.91
C ASP A 320 15.68 -22.54 8.97
N PRO A 321 16.23 -21.42 9.44
CA PRO A 321 16.44 -20.23 8.60
C PRO A 321 17.39 -20.49 7.41
N ARG A 322 18.27 -21.48 7.48
CA ARG A 322 19.14 -21.85 6.34
C ARG A 322 18.35 -22.36 5.15
N VAL A 323 17.24 -23.06 5.39
CA VAL A 323 16.34 -23.53 4.32
C VAL A 323 15.60 -22.37 3.67
N ARG A 324 15.17 -21.36 4.47
CA ARG A 324 14.57 -20.13 3.95
C ARG A 324 15.58 -19.32 3.15
N GLN A 325 16.81 -19.20 3.65
CA GLN A 325 17.91 -18.54 2.94
C GLN A 325 18.24 -19.26 1.62
N ALA A 326 18.26 -20.61 1.61
CA ALA A 326 18.44 -21.38 0.39
C ALA A 326 17.33 -21.09 -0.63
N PHE A 327 16.07 -21.01 -0.16
CA PHE A 327 14.95 -20.65 -1.04
C PHE A 327 15.11 -19.24 -1.60
N GLU A 328 15.50 -18.26 -0.78
CA GLU A 328 15.75 -16.88 -1.22
C GLU A 328 16.86 -16.81 -2.27
N LEU A 329 18.00 -17.51 -2.07
CA LEU A 329 19.12 -17.55 -3.01
C LEU A 329 18.76 -18.22 -4.34
N SER A 330 17.74 -19.08 -4.36
CA SER A 330 17.28 -19.73 -5.59
C SER A 330 16.45 -18.80 -6.49
N LEU A 331 16.11 -17.56 -6.03
CA LEU A 331 15.24 -16.64 -6.76
C LEU A 331 16.04 -15.50 -7.41
N ASP A 332 15.97 -15.40 -8.74
CA ASP A 332 16.43 -14.25 -9.53
C ASP A 332 15.27 -13.25 -9.69
N ARG A 333 15.22 -12.24 -8.83
CA ARG A 333 14.18 -11.22 -8.81
C ARG A 333 14.15 -10.38 -10.08
N GLU A 334 15.31 -10.12 -10.68
CA GLU A 334 15.42 -9.39 -11.96
C GLU A 334 14.82 -10.21 -13.10
N ALA A 335 15.14 -11.51 -13.18
CA ALA A 335 14.56 -12.39 -14.18
C ALA A 335 13.04 -12.54 -13.99
N ILE A 336 12.56 -12.68 -12.76
CA ILE A 336 11.12 -12.69 -12.46
C ILE A 336 10.47 -11.40 -12.97
N ASN A 337 11.07 -10.24 -12.67
CA ASN A 337 10.54 -8.94 -13.13
C ASN A 337 10.47 -8.85 -14.65
N ARG A 338 11.55 -9.25 -15.34
CA ARG A 338 11.57 -9.23 -16.83
C ARG A 338 10.53 -10.17 -17.44
N VAL A 339 10.44 -11.40 -16.93
CA VAL A 339 9.59 -12.44 -17.56
C VAL A 339 8.11 -12.27 -17.22
N VAL A 340 7.79 -11.92 -15.97
CA VAL A 340 6.40 -11.83 -15.51
C VAL A 340 5.82 -10.44 -15.71
N PHE A 341 6.63 -9.40 -15.49
CA PHE A 341 6.17 -8.01 -15.43
C PHE A 341 6.80 -7.10 -16.50
N GLN A 342 7.51 -7.66 -17.49
CA GLN A 342 8.15 -6.91 -18.57
C GLN A 342 9.10 -5.80 -18.06
N GLY A 343 9.72 -5.99 -16.90
CA GLY A 343 10.58 -4.99 -16.27
C GLY A 343 9.88 -3.77 -15.69
N LYS A 344 8.54 -3.77 -15.64
CA LYS A 344 7.75 -2.60 -15.19
C LYS A 344 7.76 -2.40 -13.67
N PHE A 345 8.13 -3.42 -12.90
CA PHE A 345 8.20 -3.35 -11.43
C PHE A 345 9.64 -3.28 -10.94
N THR A 346 9.85 -3.12 -9.65
CA THR A 346 11.18 -2.99 -9.05
C THR A 346 11.45 -4.17 -8.13
N PRO A 347 12.55 -4.93 -8.30
CA PRO A 347 12.97 -5.94 -7.33
C PRO A 347 13.06 -5.37 -5.92
N ALA A 348 12.69 -6.17 -4.91
CA ALA A 348 12.70 -5.73 -3.52
C ALA A 348 13.08 -6.87 -2.57
N CYS A 349 13.80 -6.52 -1.51
CA CYS A 349 14.25 -7.45 -0.47
C CYS A 349 13.88 -7.00 0.94
N GLY A 350 13.02 -5.99 1.08
CA GLY A 350 12.59 -5.48 2.38
C GLY A 350 11.22 -4.80 2.34
N PRO A 351 10.64 -4.52 3.50
CA PRO A 351 9.30 -3.95 3.64
C PRO A 351 9.23 -2.43 3.37
N ILE A 352 10.37 -1.72 3.35
CA ILE A 352 10.42 -0.26 3.20
C ILE A 352 10.71 0.11 1.74
N SER A 353 9.85 0.95 1.16
CA SER A 353 10.01 1.46 -0.20
C SER A 353 11.23 2.40 -0.31
N PRO A 354 11.99 2.39 -1.43
CA PRO A 354 13.00 3.40 -1.70
C PRO A 354 12.45 4.83 -1.68
N ALA A 355 11.17 5.02 -2.01
CA ALA A 355 10.49 6.31 -1.95
C ALA A 355 10.17 6.78 -0.51
N SER A 356 10.33 5.91 0.50
CA SER A 356 10.10 6.26 1.89
C SER A 356 11.25 7.09 2.46
N PRO A 357 11.00 8.15 3.25
CA PRO A 357 12.04 8.89 3.95
C PRO A 357 12.78 8.05 5.02
N PHE A 358 12.28 6.85 5.33
CA PHE A 358 12.91 5.88 6.23
C PHE A 358 13.73 4.82 5.49
N SER A 359 13.93 4.98 4.18
CA SER A 359 14.77 4.06 3.41
C SER A 359 16.23 4.12 3.84
N SER A 360 16.91 2.97 3.81
CA SER A 360 18.34 2.84 4.12
C SER A 360 18.96 1.76 3.24
N ASP A 361 20.28 1.72 3.15
CA ASP A 361 21.01 0.69 2.41
C ASP A 361 20.62 -0.71 2.87
N ALA A 362 20.47 -0.92 4.19
CA ALA A 362 20.00 -2.18 4.75
C ALA A 362 18.61 -2.56 4.26
N ALA A 363 17.72 -1.57 4.08
CA ALA A 363 16.35 -1.79 3.59
C ALA A 363 16.28 -2.17 2.11
N GLN A 364 17.33 -1.86 1.34
CA GLN A 364 17.38 -2.12 -0.10
C GLN A 364 18.37 -3.24 -0.47
N ALA A 365 19.11 -3.78 0.51
CA ALA A 365 20.09 -4.84 0.28
C ALA A 365 19.39 -6.14 -0.17
N CYS A 366 19.79 -6.65 -1.34
CA CYS A 366 19.29 -7.92 -1.88
C CYS A 366 20.42 -8.93 -1.99
N PRO A 367 20.21 -10.21 -1.59
CA PRO A 367 21.14 -11.27 -1.90
C PRO A 367 21.17 -11.53 -3.41
N LYS A 368 22.36 -11.89 -3.91
CA LYS A 368 22.50 -12.33 -5.29
C LYS A 368 21.90 -13.70 -5.48
N HIS A 369 21.28 -13.93 -6.64
CA HIS A 369 20.85 -15.25 -7.07
C HIS A 369 22.04 -16.22 -7.15
N ASP A 370 21.96 -17.32 -6.39
CA ASP A 370 22.99 -18.35 -6.34
C ASP A 370 22.37 -19.73 -6.00
N PRO A 371 21.84 -20.45 -6.98
CA PRO A 371 21.23 -21.76 -6.77
C PRO A 371 22.25 -22.85 -6.33
N ALA A 372 23.55 -22.65 -6.57
CA ALA A 372 24.57 -23.58 -6.09
C ALA A 372 24.78 -23.42 -4.57
N ALA A 373 24.87 -22.18 -4.09
CA ALA A 373 24.89 -21.89 -2.65
C ALA A 373 23.59 -22.35 -1.97
N ALA A 374 22.44 -22.23 -2.62
CA ALA A 374 21.17 -22.74 -2.12
C ALA A 374 21.22 -24.25 -1.85
N LYS A 375 21.71 -25.06 -2.79
CA LYS A 375 21.89 -26.51 -2.61
C LYS A 375 22.85 -26.81 -1.47
N THR A 376 23.95 -26.08 -1.35
CA THR A 376 24.91 -26.22 -0.26
C THR A 376 24.26 -25.99 1.11
N LEU A 377 23.45 -24.94 1.24
CA LEU A 377 22.71 -24.68 2.49
C LEU A 377 21.69 -25.76 2.82
N LEU A 378 21.00 -26.34 1.83
CA LEU A 378 20.09 -27.47 2.03
C LEU A 378 20.85 -28.69 2.56
N GLN A 379 22.02 -29.00 2.02
CA GLN A 379 22.88 -30.07 2.51
C GLN A 379 23.32 -29.83 3.96
N GLN A 380 23.77 -28.60 4.28
CA GLN A 380 24.17 -28.22 5.65
C GLN A 380 23.00 -28.27 6.63
N ALA A 381 21.78 -28.03 6.17
CA ALA A 381 20.55 -28.17 6.96
C ALA A 381 20.09 -29.64 7.11
N GLY A 382 20.77 -30.59 6.48
CA GLY A 382 20.39 -32.00 6.50
C GLY A 382 19.09 -32.29 5.74
N VAL A 383 18.82 -31.54 4.68
CA VAL A 383 17.59 -31.63 3.89
C VAL A 383 17.83 -32.45 2.63
N GLN A 384 16.95 -33.40 2.38
CA GLN A 384 16.95 -34.15 1.12
C GLN A 384 16.39 -33.29 -0.02
N THR A 385 17.03 -33.36 -1.18
CA THR A 385 16.58 -32.64 -2.38
C THR A 385 16.01 -33.62 -3.41
N PRO A 386 14.93 -33.22 -4.15
CA PRO A 386 14.25 -31.95 -4.05
C PRO A 386 13.40 -31.83 -2.78
N PHE A 387 13.51 -30.68 -2.09
CA PHE A 387 12.69 -30.38 -0.92
C PHE A 387 11.28 -29.98 -1.33
N LYS A 388 10.28 -30.78 -0.95
CA LYS A 388 8.88 -30.56 -1.31
C LYS A 388 8.20 -29.56 -0.38
N ILE A 389 7.51 -28.55 -0.96
CA ILE A 389 6.82 -27.52 -0.21
C ILE A 389 5.60 -27.00 -1.00
N ASN A 390 4.48 -26.75 -0.30
CA ASN A 390 3.29 -26.15 -0.90
C ASN A 390 3.33 -24.63 -0.78
N MET A 391 2.92 -23.95 -1.84
CA MET A 391 2.78 -22.49 -1.86
C MET A 391 1.40 -22.10 -2.39
N ILE A 392 0.60 -21.44 -1.53
CA ILE A 392 -0.64 -20.79 -1.95
C ILE A 392 -0.29 -19.61 -2.82
N ILE A 393 -1.03 -19.43 -3.92
CA ILE A 393 -1.00 -18.28 -4.79
C ILE A 393 -2.44 -17.86 -5.08
N ALA A 394 -2.68 -16.55 -5.27
CA ALA A 394 -3.97 -16.12 -5.77
C ALA A 394 -4.20 -16.67 -7.19
N ASN A 395 -5.46 -17.02 -7.52
CA ASN A 395 -5.80 -17.68 -8.78
C ASN A 395 -5.84 -16.74 -10.00
N ALA A 396 -5.55 -15.45 -9.82
CA ALA A 396 -5.45 -14.49 -10.93
C ALA A 396 -4.30 -14.86 -11.89
N PRO A 397 -4.47 -14.69 -13.21
CA PRO A 397 -3.49 -15.15 -14.21
C PRO A 397 -2.07 -14.65 -13.99
N VAL A 398 -1.88 -13.40 -13.54
CA VAL A 398 -0.56 -12.83 -13.25
C VAL A 398 0.12 -13.54 -12.07
N ASN A 399 -0.63 -13.88 -11.03
CA ASN A 399 -0.10 -14.58 -9.86
C ASN A 399 0.26 -16.04 -10.20
N VAL A 400 -0.54 -16.67 -11.06
CA VAL A 400 -0.20 -18.02 -11.56
C VAL A 400 1.11 -17.99 -12.35
N ARG A 401 1.29 -17.02 -13.25
CA ARG A 401 2.57 -16.85 -13.98
C ARG A 401 3.75 -16.58 -13.03
N LEU A 402 3.55 -15.74 -12.02
CA LEU A 402 4.55 -15.49 -10.97
C LEU A 402 4.91 -16.78 -10.23
N GLY A 403 3.90 -17.52 -9.78
CA GLY A 403 4.09 -18.80 -9.11
C GLY A 403 4.90 -19.79 -9.97
N GLN A 404 4.59 -19.90 -11.25
CA GLN A 404 5.33 -20.75 -12.21
C GLN A 404 6.79 -20.33 -12.37
N ALA A 405 7.06 -19.01 -12.43
CA ALA A 405 8.43 -18.49 -12.50
C ALA A 405 9.21 -18.83 -11.21
N ILE A 406 8.60 -18.65 -10.04
CA ILE A 406 9.18 -19.03 -8.74
C ILE A 406 9.44 -20.53 -8.69
N GLN A 407 8.47 -21.36 -9.10
CA GLN A 407 8.60 -22.83 -9.14
C GLN A 407 9.79 -23.26 -10.01
N ALA A 408 9.95 -22.66 -11.20
CA ALA A 408 11.03 -22.99 -12.11
C ALA A 408 12.41 -22.67 -11.51
N GLN A 409 12.57 -21.48 -10.93
CA GLN A 409 13.83 -21.06 -10.31
C GLN A 409 14.14 -21.83 -9.02
N ALA A 410 13.15 -22.03 -8.16
CA ALA A 410 13.30 -22.81 -6.93
C ALA A 410 13.77 -24.24 -7.21
N LYS A 411 13.34 -24.84 -8.31
CA LYS A 411 13.80 -26.17 -8.75
C LYS A 411 15.31 -26.20 -9.00
N GLU A 412 15.89 -25.16 -9.54
CA GLU A 412 17.34 -25.05 -9.73
C GLU A 412 18.08 -25.01 -8.39
N GLY A 413 17.48 -24.40 -7.35
CA GLY A 413 17.99 -24.37 -5.98
C GLY A 413 17.75 -25.65 -5.16
N GLY A 414 17.08 -26.65 -5.73
CA GLY A 414 16.82 -27.93 -5.07
C GLY A 414 15.46 -28.08 -4.37
N PHE A 415 14.49 -27.22 -4.73
CA PHE A 415 13.13 -27.28 -4.20
C PHE A 415 12.14 -27.85 -5.23
N ASP A 416 11.08 -28.50 -4.73
CA ASP A 416 9.91 -28.94 -5.49
C ASP A 416 8.69 -28.19 -4.92
N VAL A 417 8.38 -27.05 -5.51
CA VAL A 417 7.28 -26.16 -5.08
C VAL A 417 5.98 -26.60 -5.75
N ARG A 418 5.01 -27.05 -4.96
CA ARG A 418 3.66 -27.29 -5.42
C ARG A 418 2.81 -26.03 -5.28
N LEU A 419 2.31 -25.48 -6.38
CA LEU A 419 1.41 -24.34 -6.40
C LEU A 419 -0.01 -24.77 -6.02
N VAL A 420 -0.66 -23.97 -5.19
CA VAL A 420 -2.05 -24.13 -4.75
C VAL A 420 -2.82 -22.84 -5.11
N PRO A 421 -3.36 -22.74 -6.34
CA PRO A 421 -4.16 -21.59 -6.74
C PRO A 421 -5.44 -21.53 -5.91
N THR A 422 -5.67 -20.39 -5.24
CA THR A 422 -6.80 -20.20 -4.32
C THR A 422 -7.39 -18.81 -4.59
N GLU A 423 -8.71 -18.67 -4.45
CA GLU A 423 -9.35 -17.35 -4.46
C GLU A 423 -8.78 -16.49 -3.31
N PHE A 424 -8.56 -15.18 -3.55
CA PHE A 424 -7.74 -14.35 -2.66
C PHE A 424 -8.29 -14.22 -1.24
N ALA A 425 -9.60 -13.97 -1.09
CA ALA A 425 -10.19 -13.85 0.25
C ALA A 425 -10.14 -15.20 1.01
N SER A 426 -10.40 -16.30 0.31
CA SER A 426 -10.29 -17.66 0.86
C SER A 426 -8.84 -18.00 1.25
N ALA A 427 -7.85 -17.52 0.49
CA ALA A 427 -6.44 -17.68 0.83
C ALA A 427 -6.07 -16.91 2.11
N LEU A 428 -6.60 -15.70 2.30
CA LEU A 428 -6.42 -14.93 3.53
C LEU A 428 -7.01 -15.68 4.73
N ASP A 429 -8.24 -16.19 4.64
CA ASP A 429 -8.90 -16.95 5.71
C ASP A 429 -8.11 -18.22 6.06
N GLN A 430 -7.64 -18.95 5.04
CA GLN A 430 -6.82 -20.15 5.24
C GLN A 430 -5.49 -19.83 5.94
N THR A 431 -4.83 -18.75 5.58
CA THR A 431 -3.57 -18.35 6.21
C THR A 431 -3.77 -17.78 7.61
N ASP A 432 -4.86 -17.08 7.86
CA ASP A 432 -5.22 -16.63 9.21
C ASP A 432 -5.50 -17.82 10.14
N ALA A 433 -6.11 -18.89 9.62
CA ALA A 433 -6.31 -20.13 10.36
C ALA A 433 -5.00 -20.91 10.61
N GLY A 434 -3.91 -20.57 9.90
CA GLY A 434 -2.61 -21.24 9.99
C GLY A 434 -2.47 -22.50 9.13
N ASP A 435 -3.42 -22.79 8.24
CA ASP A 435 -3.42 -23.98 7.39
C ASP A 435 -2.67 -23.74 6.07
N TYR A 436 -1.37 -23.46 6.15
CA TYR A 436 -0.50 -23.26 4.99
C TYR A 436 0.98 -23.44 5.33
N GLN A 437 1.82 -23.63 4.32
CA GLN A 437 3.28 -23.63 4.47
C GLN A 437 3.90 -22.33 3.95
N MET A 438 3.60 -21.95 2.72
CA MET A 438 3.99 -20.67 2.11
C MET A 438 2.81 -20.03 1.40
N PHE A 439 2.77 -18.70 1.38
CA PHE A 439 1.76 -17.91 0.67
C PHE A 439 2.42 -16.75 -0.08
N GLN A 440 2.24 -16.70 -1.40
CA GLN A 440 2.64 -15.54 -2.21
C GLN A 440 1.59 -14.46 -2.04
N VAL A 441 1.93 -13.42 -1.33
CA VAL A 441 1.05 -12.30 -0.98
C VAL A 441 1.85 -11.02 -0.83
N GLY A 442 1.20 -9.88 -1.00
CA GLY A 442 1.79 -8.58 -0.79
C GLY A 442 1.04 -7.72 0.20
N TRP A 443 1.59 -6.56 0.41
CA TRP A 443 1.02 -5.48 1.19
C TRP A 443 0.96 -4.20 0.37
N SER A 444 -0.16 -3.48 0.40
CA SER A 444 -0.35 -2.25 -0.38
C SER A 444 0.44 -1.05 0.13
N GLY A 445 1.05 -1.17 1.31
CA GLY A 445 1.88 -0.15 1.91
C GLY A 445 1.15 0.91 2.73
N ARG A 446 1.93 1.54 3.60
CA ARG A 446 1.56 2.69 4.42
C ARG A 446 2.70 3.70 4.37
N VAL A 447 2.38 4.96 4.61
CA VAL A 447 3.37 6.05 4.63
C VAL A 447 4.37 5.83 5.76
N ASP A 448 3.91 5.47 6.95
CA ASP A 448 4.78 5.12 8.06
C ASP A 448 5.18 3.63 7.98
N PRO A 449 6.50 3.29 8.01
CA PRO A 449 6.96 1.91 7.94
C PRO A 449 6.44 0.99 9.05
N ASP A 450 6.06 1.54 10.19
CA ASP A 450 5.43 0.75 11.26
C ASP A 450 4.20 0.01 10.75
N GLY A 451 3.37 0.66 9.91
CA GLY A 451 2.22 0.03 9.26
C GLY A 451 2.56 -0.99 8.17
N ASN A 452 3.83 -1.06 7.74
CA ASN A 452 4.32 -2.04 6.77
C ASN A 452 4.98 -3.26 7.44
N ILE A 453 5.36 -3.14 8.69
CA ILE A 453 6.17 -4.14 9.41
C ILE A 453 5.37 -4.71 10.59
N SER A 454 4.88 -3.85 11.47
CA SER A 454 4.41 -4.27 12.80
C SER A 454 3.18 -5.15 12.77
N ASN A 455 2.25 -4.89 11.85
CA ASN A 455 1.03 -5.70 11.73
C ASN A 455 1.33 -7.18 11.42
N PHE A 456 2.45 -7.45 10.75
CA PHE A 456 2.83 -8.78 10.26
C PHE A 456 3.96 -9.44 11.04
N LEU A 457 4.86 -8.65 11.64
CA LEU A 457 6.15 -9.10 12.14
C LEU A 457 6.43 -8.71 13.60
N ASN A 458 5.55 -7.98 14.26
CA ASN A 458 5.53 -7.90 15.70
C ASN A 458 4.85 -9.14 16.26
N THR A 459 5.32 -9.67 17.38
CA THR A 459 4.78 -10.90 18.00
C THR A 459 3.27 -10.82 18.23
N GLU A 460 2.75 -9.64 18.60
CA GLU A 460 1.32 -9.39 18.82
C GLU A 460 0.64 -8.71 17.63
N GLY A 461 1.25 -8.73 16.44
CA GLY A 461 0.70 -8.10 15.24
C GLY A 461 -0.66 -8.70 14.85
N SER A 462 -1.66 -7.86 14.60
CA SER A 462 -3.03 -8.31 14.31
C SER A 462 -3.18 -9.07 12.99
N GLN A 463 -2.18 -9.02 12.14
CA GLN A 463 -2.07 -9.74 10.88
C GLN A 463 -0.81 -10.62 10.82
N ASN A 464 -0.24 -10.96 11.97
CA ASN A 464 0.88 -11.87 12.08
C ASN A 464 0.40 -13.32 11.86
N ASN A 465 -0.02 -13.60 10.64
CA ASN A 465 -0.48 -14.92 10.24
C ASN A 465 0.67 -15.93 10.00
N ASN A 466 1.94 -15.48 10.02
CA ASN A 466 3.09 -16.35 9.90
C ASN A 466 3.59 -16.90 11.27
N GLY A 467 3.09 -16.37 12.39
CA GLY A 467 3.52 -16.77 13.72
C GLY A 467 4.97 -16.39 14.05
N TYR A 468 5.53 -15.37 13.40
CA TYR A 468 6.85 -14.86 13.72
C TYR A 468 6.85 -14.21 15.10
N SER A 469 7.89 -14.55 15.89
CA SER A 469 8.09 -13.98 17.22
C SER A 469 9.58 -13.78 17.47
N ASN A 470 9.99 -12.53 17.67
CA ASN A 470 11.39 -12.17 17.93
C ASN A 470 11.45 -10.94 18.83
N SER A 471 11.91 -11.13 20.08
CA SER A 471 11.97 -10.06 21.09
C SER A 471 12.89 -8.89 20.71
N THR A 472 13.91 -9.11 19.89
CA THR A 472 14.78 -8.05 19.37
C THR A 472 13.99 -7.16 18.41
N VAL A 473 13.25 -7.76 17.47
CA VAL A 473 12.38 -7.04 16.52
C VAL A 473 11.30 -6.27 17.26
N ASP A 474 10.63 -6.91 18.22
CA ASP A 474 9.59 -6.27 19.05
C ASP A 474 10.13 -5.05 19.80
N SER A 475 11.32 -5.18 20.40
CA SER A 475 11.99 -4.09 21.13
C SER A 475 12.37 -2.93 20.20
N LEU A 476 12.92 -3.22 19.01
CA LEU A 476 13.30 -2.19 18.04
C LEU A 476 12.07 -1.45 17.50
N LEU A 477 10.99 -2.15 17.20
CA LEU A 477 9.72 -1.57 16.80
C LEU A 477 9.10 -0.70 17.90
N ALA A 478 9.14 -1.17 19.14
CA ALA A 478 8.67 -0.37 20.28
C ALA A 478 9.49 0.94 20.45
N LYS A 479 10.81 0.88 20.29
CA LYS A 479 11.68 2.06 20.32
C LYS A 479 11.38 3.03 19.17
N SER A 480 11.16 2.52 17.95
CA SER A 480 10.83 3.37 16.79
C SER A 480 9.49 4.10 16.94
N ARG A 481 8.55 3.50 17.66
CA ARG A 481 7.24 4.10 17.98
C ARG A 481 7.34 5.19 19.04
N ALA A 482 8.33 5.11 19.94
CA ALA A 482 8.49 6.02 21.07
C ALA A 482 9.18 7.35 20.71
N THR A 483 9.70 7.52 19.51
CA THR A 483 10.37 8.74 19.06
C THR A 483 9.79 9.28 17.77
N THR A 484 9.77 10.61 17.63
CA THR A 484 9.39 11.30 16.37
C THR A 484 10.62 11.71 15.54
N ASP A 485 11.84 11.48 16.06
CA ASP A 485 13.07 11.78 15.33
C ASP A 485 13.26 10.84 14.14
N MET A 486 13.22 11.40 12.95
CA MET A 486 13.21 10.65 11.69
C MET A 486 14.49 9.82 11.49
N ALA A 487 15.65 10.38 11.84
CA ALA A 487 16.94 9.70 11.66
C ALA A 487 17.07 8.49 12.60
N THR A 488 16.70 8.68 13.87
CA THR A 488 16.63 7.59 14.86
C THR A 488 15.66 6.49 14.42
N ARG A 489 14.48 6.85 13.90
CA ARG A 489 13.52 5.88 13.41
C ARG A 489 14.04 5.09 12.21
N ALA A 490 14.69 5.77 11.25
CA ALA A 490 15.29 5.14 10.07
C ALA A 490 16.36 4.12 10.47
N ASP A 491 17.24 4.45 11.42
CA ASP A 491 18.26 3.54 11.96
C ASP A 491 17.62 2.32 12.65
N LEU A 492 16.63 2.54 13.50
CA LEU A 492 15.90 1.45 14.17
C LEU A 492 15.22 0.50 13.17
N PHE A 493 14.59 1.03 12.13
CA PHE A 493 14.04 0.20 11.05
C PHE A 493 15.12 -0.55 10.27
N GLY A 494 16.29 0.06 10.03
CA GLY A 494 17.44 -0.60 9.43
C GLY A 494 17.90 -1.83 10.26
N GLN A 495 17.94 -1.70 11.59
CA GLN A 495 18.25 -2.80 12.50
C GLN A 495 17.17 -3.90 12.46
N VAL A 496 15.89 -3.53 12.42
CA VAL A 496 14.77 -4.48 12.23
C VAL A 496 14.98 -5.29 10.96
N ILE A 497 15.22 -4.62 9.83
CA ILE A 497 15.39 -5.30 8.53
C ILE A 497 16.60 -6.23 8.54
N THR A 498 17.70 -5.81 9.16
CA THR A 498 18.89 -6.66 9.35
C THR A 498 18.56 -7.96 10.09
N GLN A 499 17.67 -7.90 11.09
CA GLN A 499 17.21 -9.11 11.79
C GLN A 499 16.26 -9.94 10.92
N LEU A 500 15.34 -9.28 10.18
CA LEU A 500 14.43 -9.95 9.28
C LEU A 500 15.14 -10.71 8.14
N HIS A 501 16.26 -10.18 7.64
CA HIS A 501 17.10 -10.87 6.65
C HIS A 501 17.78 -12.14 7.20
N LYS A 502 17.97 -12.25 8.50
CA LYS A 502 18.47 -13.50 9.14
C LYS A 502 17.36 -14.53 9.32
N ASP A 503 16.17 -14.06 9.70
CA ASP A 503 15.06 -14.94 10.08
C ASP A 503 14.17 -15.33 8.89
N LEU A 504 14.04 -14.45 7.89
CA LEU A 504 13.26 -14.61 6.66
C LEU A 504 11.82 -15.10 6.89
N PRO A 505 11.02 -14.41 7.71
CA PRO A 505 9.61 -14.75 7.86
C PRO A 505 8.81 -14.43 6.60
N ILE A 506 9.29 -13.43 5.82
CA ILE A 506 8.80 -13.05 4.50
C ILE A 506 10.01 -12.94 3.57
N ILE A 507 9.98 -13.64 2.44
CA ILE A 507 10.92 -13.46 1.34
C ILE A 507 10.33 -12.43 0.39
N TYR A 508 10.85 -11.21 0.40
CA TYR A 508 10.39 -10.13 -0.46
C TYR A 508 10.85 -10.36 -1.90
N LEU A 509 9.99 -10.03 -2.87
CA LEU A 509 10.23 -10.30 -4.29
C LEU A 509 10.34 -9.02 -5.11
N TYR A 510 9.33 -8.15 -5.04
CA TYR A 510 9.28 -6.93 -5.83
C TYR A 510 8.33 -5.90 -5.22
N ARG A 511 8.46 -4.65 -5.71
CA ARG A 511 7.50 -3.56 -5.51
C ARG A 511 6.75 -3.34 -6.79
N GLN A 512 5.44 -3.24 -6.68
CA GLN A 512 4.61 -2.83 -7.79
C GLN A 512 4.77 -1.32 -8.04
N LYS A 513 4.63 -0.91 -9.30
CA LYS A 513 4.11 0.41 -9.61
C LYS A 513 2.59 0.29 -9.65
N ASN A 514 1.92 1.26 -9.08
CA ASN A 514 0.47 1.37 -9.22
C ASN A 514 0.19 1.92 -10.62
N PHE A 515 -0.58 1.20 -11.41
CA PHE A 515 -0.98 1.58 -12.75
C PHE A 515 -2.50 1.66 -12.83
N THR A 516 -3.02 2.84 -13.16
CA THR A 516 -4.46 3.07 -13.38
C THR A 516 -4.66 3.58 -14.80
N GLY A 517 -5.45 2.88 -15.59
CA GLY A 517 -5.85 3.29 -16.93
C GLY A 517 -7.11 4.16 -16.86
N ILE A 518 -7.11 5.29 -17.56
CA ILE A 518 -8.28 6.17 -17.62
C ILE A 518 -8.58 6.57 -19.07
N ALA A 519 -9.85 6.69 -19.39
CA ALA A 519 -10.30 7.27 -20.66
C ALA A 519 -9.89 8.74 -20.73
N ARG A 520 -9.46 9.23 -21.89
CA ARG A 520 -9.03 10.63 -22.06
C ARG A 520 -10.16 11.63 -21.84
N SER A 521 -11.42 11.21 -21.95
CA SER A 521 -12.59 12.00 -21.60
C SER A 521 -12.76 12.26 -20.09
N VAL A 522 -11.98 11.59 -19.26
CA VAL A 522 -12.02 11.68 -17.80
C VAL A 522 -10.97 12.66 -17.30
N VAL A 523 -11.32 13.51 -16.34
CA VAL A 523 -10.46 14.49 -15.69
C VAL A 523 -10.60 14.43 -14.17
N GLY A 524 -9.63 14.95 -13.43
CA GLY A 524 -9.70 15.11 -11.98
C GLY A 524 -9.52 13.83 -11.16
N VAL A 525 -9.28 12.68 -11.80
CA VAL A 525 -8.91 11.45 -11.07
C VAL A 525 -7.52 11.62 -10.48
N GLN A 526 -7.38 11.36 -9.19
CA GLN A 526 -6.11 11.41 -8.48
C GLN A 526 -5.73 10.00 -8.00
N MET A 527 -4.43 9.69 -8.08
CA MET A 527 -3.83 8.48 -7.51
C MET A 527 -2.48 8.83 -6.92
N TYR A 528 -2.25 8.43 -5.67
CA TYR A 528 -0.99 8.69 -4.95
C TYR A 528 -0.21 7.38 -4.74
N GLY A 529 0.88 7.43 -3.98
CA GLY A 529 1.72 6.25 -3.71
C GLY A 529 1.04 5.15 -2.91
N ASP A 530 -0.12 5.42 -2.30
CA ASP A 530 -0.98 4.42 -1.68
C ASP A 530 -1.78 3.57 -2.69
N GLY A 531 -1.72 3.92 -3.99
CA GLY A 531 -2.40 3.23 -5.08
C GLY A 531 -3.91 3.42 -5.13
N LEU A 532 -4.47 4.34 -4.32
CA LEU A 532 -5.91 4.54 -4.24
C LEU A 532 -6.37 5.59 -5.24
N MET A 533 -7.42 5.26 -5.98
CA MET A 533 -8.11 6.19 -6.86
C MET A 533 -9.05 7.09 -6.04
N ARG A 534 -9.01 8.40 -6.31
CA ARG A 534 -9.85 9.41 -5.67
C ARG A 534 -10.71 10.11 -6.71
N PHE A 535 -12.02 10.10 -6.50
CA PHE A 535 -13.02 10.62 -7.45
C PHE A 535 -13.77 11.85 -6.94
N ALA A 536 -13.42 12.40 -5.78
CA ALA A 536 -14.14 13.53 -5.18
C ALA A 536 -14.31 14.72 -6.16
N HIS A 537 -13.27 15.02 -6.95
CA HIS A 537 -13.28 16.11 -7.93
C HIS A 537 -13.15 15.60 -9.38
N ALA A 538 -13.41 14.32 -9.61
CA ALA A 538 -13.36 13.73 -10.93
C ALA A 538 -14.67 13.95 -11.70
N GLY A 539 -14.55 14.01 -13.03
CA GLY A 539 -15.70 14.16 -13.91
C GLY A 539 -15.34 13.92 -15.37
N PHE A 540 -16.31 14.08 -16.25
CA PHE A 540 -16.04 14.14 -17.68
C PHE A 540 -15.51 15.52 -18.06
N ALA A 541 -14.55 15.58 -18.99
CA ALA A 541 -14.04 16.83 -19.52
C ALA A 541 -15.18 17.69 -20.10
N ALA A 542 -15.15 19.00 -19.84
CA ALA A 542 -16.12 19.95 -20.35
C ALA A 542 -15.96 20.19 -21.86
#